data_2d0ef5eacf12a8d524b7fc0b766699c6
#
_entry.id   2d0ef5eacf12a8d524b7fc0b766699c6
#
_cell.length_a   1.000
_cell.length_b   1.000
_cell.length_c   1.000
_cell.angle_alpha   90.00
_cell.angle_beta   90.00
_cell.angle_gamma   90.00
#
_symmetry.space_group_name_H-M   'P 1'
#
loop_
_entity.id
_entity.type
_entity.pdbx_description
1 polymer ?
#
loop_
_entity_poly.entity_id
_entity_poly.type
_entity_poly.pdbx_seq_one_letter_code
_entity_poly.pdbx_strand_id
1 'polypeptide(L)'
;MASIGKRPDGRWRARYRGPDKRERSKHFDRKADAEKWLAAMSVSKDRSEWVDPSLSVVRLSEWSQQWLAGQTHLKPSTRTRYASLLATHVVPTFGNVRLSELRHAAVQTWVSGLIDKGLAAATVRQAHRVLSLVLDLAVRDGRLPRNPAHGVKMPKAATPSKRFLSHDQVHVLAEECGPYRTAVLTLAYCGLRFGELAGLRTSDVDLMRRRITVQRAVVDLGGKLILGTPKSHREREVPVPNFLAELLAQELHGRAPDDPAFPSPRGGLLRNYSFRRQWFDAAATAVGVDGLTPHELRHTAASLAIASGASVKVIQRMLGHASAAMTLDVYSHLFADDLDTVADRLNVLGEAAASARADQVRTSGRIVALKAAGKTG
;
A
#
# COMPACT_ATOMS: atom_id res chain seq x y z
N MET A 1 26.67 -21.54 38.52
CA MET A 1 26.34 -22.86 39.08
C MET A 1 24.87 -22.88 39.40
N ALA A 2 24.17 -24.00 39.17
CA ALA A 2 22.80 -24.23 39.63
C ALA A 2 22.83 -24.99 40.94
N SER A 3 21.92 -24.73 41.87
CA SER A 3 21.87 -25.41 43.17
C SER A 3 20.43 -25.58 43.63
N ILE A 4 20.19 -26.67 44.39
CA ILE A 4 18.91 -26.97 45.03
C ILE A 4 19.14 -27.13 46.51
N GLY A 5 18.35 -26.50 47.35
CA GLY A 5 18.41 -26.61 48.79
C GLY A 5 17.02 -26.70 49.40
N LYS A 6 16.85 -27.54 50.44
CA LYS A 6 15.63 -27.62 51.24
C LYS A 6 15.60 -26.47 52.23
N ARG A 7 14.49 -25.77 52.34
CA ARG A 7 14.30 -24.66 53.30
C ARG A 7 13.71 -25.15 54.61
N PRO A 8 13.78 -24.35 55.69
CA PRO A 8 13.16 -24.69 56.96
C PRO A 8 11.64 -24.88 56.86
N ASP A 9 10.97 -24.22 55.93
CA ASP A 9 9.54 -24.33 55.64
C ASP A 9 9.16 -25.61 54.86
N GLY A 10 10.13 -26.53 54.64
CA GLY A 10 9.92 -27.79 53.94
C GLY A 10 9.99 -27.70 52.43
N ARG A 11 9.96 -26.53 51.86
CA ARG A 11 10.00 -26.32 50.40
C ARG A 11 11.41 -26.43 49.83
N TRP A 12 11.49 -26.74 48.53
CA TRP A 12 12.74 -26.83 47.82
C TRP A 12 13.01 -25.55 47.03
N ARG A 13 14.14 -24.89 47.32
CA ARG A 13 14.60 -23.70 46.58
C ARG A 13 15.60 -24.10 45.51
N ALA A 14 15.23 -23.93 44.25
CA ALA A 14 16.13 -24.03 43.11
C ALA A 14 16.70 -22.66 42.76
N ARG A 15 18.00 -22.60 42.53
CA ARG A 15 18.73 -21.36 42.14
C ARG A 15 19.55 -21.61 40.90
N TYR A 16 19.57 -20.64 40.00
CA TYR A 16 20.47 -20.60 38.89
C TYR A 16 20.92 -19.17 38.58
N ARG A 17 22.05 -19.02 37.88
CA ARG A 17 22.53 -17.74 37.39
C ARG A 17 22.20 -17.62 35.93
N GLY A 18 21.49 -16.55 35.55
CA GLY A 18 21.16 -16.23 34.17
C GLY A 18 22.39 -15.86 33.32
N PRO A 19 22.27 -15.74 31.98
CA PRO A 19 23.33 -15.20 31.10
C PRO A 19 23.74 -13.78 31.50
N ASP A 20 22.83 -12.99 32.07
CA ASP A 20 23.05 -11.66 32.65
C ASP A 20 23.79 -11.68 34.01
N LYS A 21 24.36 -12.83 34.43
CA LYS A 21 25.06 -13.07 35.66
C LYS A 21 24.21 -12.87 36.93
N ARG A 22 22.92 -12.59 36.85
CA ARG A 22 22.02 -12.44 38.01
C ARG A 22 21.55 -13.79 38.52
N GLU A 23 21.52 -13.96 39.85
CA GLU A 23 20.96 -15.15 40.49
C GLU A 23 19.43 -15.06 40.54
N ARG A 24 18.77 -16.14 40.17
CA ARG A 24 17.31 -16.30 40.20
C ARG A 24 16.98 -17.56 40.96
N SER A 25 15.90 -17.51 41.73
CA SER A 25 15.42 -18.67 42.50
C SER A 25 13.92 -18.85 42.35
N LYS A 26 13.49 -20.13 42.44
CA LYS A 26 12.08 -20.51 42.46
C LYS A 26 11.90 -21.59 43.55
N HIS A 27 10.74 -21.55 44.22
CA HIS A 27 10.40 -22.51 45.26
C HIS A 27 9.43 -23.56 44.75
N PHE A 28 9.58 -24.82 45.22
CA PHE A 28 8.78 -25.96 44.83
C PHE A 28 8.46 -26.80 46.05
N ASP A 29 7.33 -27.47 46.04
CA ASP A 29 6.93 -28.38 47.12
C ASP A 29 7.65 -29.74 46.99
N ARG A 30 8.08 -30.12 45.80
CA ARG A 30 8.82 -31.38 45.53
C ARG A 30 10.20 -31.12 44.93
N LYS A 31 11.18 -31.93 45.37
CA LYS A 31 12.57 -31.86 44.82
C LYS A 31 12.61 -32.14 43.35
N ALA A 32 11.85 -33.13 42.88
CA ALA A 32 11.80 -33.50 41.46
C ALA A 32 11.33 -32.35 40.55
N ASP A 33 10.42 -31.50 41.01
CA ASP A 33 9.96 -30.36 40.25
C ASP A 33 11.01 -29.23 40.17
N ALA A 34 11.79 -29.06 41.24
CA ALA A 34 12.94 -28.18 41.28
C ALA A 34 14.05 -28.64 40.31
N GLU A 35 14.33 -29.95 40.26
CA GLU A 35 15.30 -30.55 39.37
C GLU A 35 14.87 -30.39 37.88
N LYS A 36 13.61 -30.73 37.59
CA LYS A 36 13.05 -30.55 36.21
C LYS A 36 13.12 -29.09 35.76
N TRP A 37 12.82 -28.16 36.66
CA TRP A 37 12.89 -26.73 36.34
C TRP A 37 14.33 -26.29 36.06
N LEU A 38 15.33 -26.70 36.83
CA LEU A 38 16.73 -26.37 36.57
C LEU A 38 17.24 -27.00 35.26
N ALA A 39 16.86 -28.23 34.97
CA ALA A 39 17.21 -28.88 33.71
C ALA A 39 16.63 -28.11 32.52
N ALA A 40 15.35 -27.67 32.59
CA ALA A 40 14.74 -26.85 31.55
C ALA A 40 15.44 -25.49 31.40
N MET A 41 15.89 -24.86 32.48
CA MET A 41 16.67 -23.61 32.41
C MET A 41 18.05 -23.81 31.78
N SER A 42 18.71 -24.94 32.04
CA SER A 42 19.99 -25.24 31.39
C SER A 42 19.83 -25.43 29.90
N VAL A 43 18.88 -26.25 29.46
CA VAL A 43 18.59 -26.48 28.04
C VAL A 43 18.21 -25.18 27.34
N SER A 44 17.41 -24.31 27.97
CA SER A 44 17.02 -23.02 27.43
C SER A 44 18.23 -22.10 27.23
N LYS A 45 19.20 -22.13 28.16
CA LYS A 45 20.44 -21.35 28.04
C LYS A 45 21.33 -21.87 26.91
N ASP A 46 21.49 -23.17 26.79
CA ASP A 46 22.32 -23.80 25.78
C ASP A 46 21.78 -23.56 24.36
N ARG A 47 20.46 -23.44 24.21
CA ARG A 47 19.79 -23.12 22.95
C ARG A 47 19.68 -21.63 22.65
N SER A 48 20.24 -20.76 23.49
CA SER A 48 20.08 -19.30 23.40
C SER A 48 18.61 -18.84 23.41
N GLU A 49 17.70 -19.65 23.96
CA GLU A 49 16.26 -19.38 24.10
C GLU A 49 15.92 -18.83 25.49
N TRP A 50 16.95 -18.56 26.31
CA TRP A 50 16.73 -18.07 27.65
C TRP A 50 16.17 -16.64 27.64
N VAL A 51 15.10 -16.43 28.37
CA VAL A 51 14.43 -15.15 28.55
C VAL A 51 14.39 -14.82 30.04
N ASP A 52 14.63 -13.57 30.40
CA ASP A 52 14.47 -13.13 31.78
C ASP A 52 12.99 -13.22 32.19
N PRO A 53 12.63 -14.09 33.13
CA PRO A 53 11.25 -14.22 33.56
C PRO A 53 10.64 -12.91 34.10
N SER A 54 11.46 -11.99 34.61
CA SER A 54 10.98 -10.70 35.12
C SER A 54 10.53 -9.76 34.00
N LEU A 55 11.12 -9.86 32.81
CA LEU A 55 10.78 -9.04 31.65
C LEU A 55 9.52 -9.51 30.93
N SER A 56 9.19 -10.81 31.04
CA SER A 56 8.06 -11.42 30.35
C SER A 56 6.71 -11.33 31.09
N VAL A 57 6.69 -10.78 32.32
CA VAL A 57 5.46 -10.59 33.11
C VAL A 57 4.63 -9.38 32.65
N VAL A 58 5.19 -8.50 31.83
CA VAL A 58 4.48 -7.32 31.30
C VAL A 58 3.25 -7.76 30.53
N ARG A 59 2.14 -7.02 30.67
CA ARG A 59 0.89 -7.27 29.92
C ARG A 59 1.00 -6.79 28.48
N LEU A 60 0.30 -7.46 27.58
CA LEU A 60 0.34 -7.09 26.16
C LEU A 60 -0.18 -5.66 25.92
N SER A 61 -1.17 -5.18 26.69
CA SER A 61 -1.64 -3.80 26.58
C SER A 61 -0.54 -2.77 26.85
N GLU A 62 0.21 -2.95 27.94
CA GLU A 62 1.34 -2.06 28.29
C GLU A 62 2.46 -2.14 27.26
N TRP A 63 2.81 -3.35 26.85
CA TRP A 63 3.85 -3.58 25.87
C TRP A 63 3.50 -3.01 24.49
N SER A 64 2.25 -3.16 24.04
CA SER A 64 1.77 -2.60 22.78
C SER A 64 1.79 -1.06 22.76
N GLN A 65 1.51 -0.42 23.91
CA GLN A 65 1.64 1.04 24.06
C GLN A 65 3.10 1.49 23.95
N GLN A 66 4.03 0.80 24.66
CA GLN A 66 5.46 1.06 24.57
C GLN A 66 5.97 0.88 23.12
N TRP A 67 5.56 -0.22 22.48
CA TRP A 67 5.89 -0.46 21.07
C TRP A 67 5.41 0.67 20.16
N LEU A 68 4.14 1.09 20.31
CA LEU A 68 3.54 2.14 19.48
C LEU A 68 4.20 3.51 19.72
N ALA A 69 4.61 3.82 20.95
CA ALA A 69 5.34 5.03 21.29
C ALA A 69 6.68 5.11 20.57
N GLY A 70 7.38 3.97 20.46
CA GLY A 70 8.66 3.86 19.72
C GLY A 70 8.56 3.95 18.20
N GLN A 71 7.35 3.92 17.62
CA GLN A 71 7.16 3.95 16.16
C GLN A 71 7.15 5.38 15.59
N THR A 72 8.14 6.19 15.90
CA THR A 72 8.23 7.61 15.48
C THR A 72 8.55 7.76 13.98
N HIS A 73 9.16 6.77 13.36
CA HIS A 73 9.50 6.73 11.94
C HIS A 73 8.30 6.45 11.02
N LEU A 74 7.17 6.00 11.57
CA LEU A 74 5.99 5.69 10.78
C LEU A 74 5.23 6.97 10.38
N LYS A 75 4.66 6.95 9.18
CA LYS A 75 3.71 7.99 8.78
C LYS A 75 2.56 8.09 9.79
N PRO A 76 2.04 9.29 10.10
CA PRO A 76 0.94 9.47 11.04
C PRO A 76 -0.27 8.57 10.76
N SER A 77 -0.66 8.42 9.49
CA SER A 77 -1.76 7.53 9.08
C SER A 77 -1.53 6.05 9.42
N THR A 78 -0.29 5.57 9.25
CA THR A 78 0.07 4.20 9.60
C THR A 78 0.02 4.00 11.12
N ARG A 79 0.55 4.96 11.88
CA ARG A 79 0.53 4.92 13.34
C ARG A 79 -0.89 4.93 13.89
N THR A 80 -1.76 5.82 13.38
CA THR A 80 -3.19 5.86 13.74
C THR A 80 -3.89 4.54 13.42
N ARG A 81 -3.62 3.96 12.23
CA ARG A 81 -4.17 2.67 11.85
C ARG A 81 -3.72 1.55 12.78
N TYR A 82 -2.44 1.50 13.14
CA TYR A 82 -1.92 0.50 14.07
C TYR A 82 -2.53 0.65 15.48
N ALA A 83 -2.65 1.88 15.96
CA ALA A 83 -3.33 2.17 17.23
C ALA A 83 -4.78 1.67 17.22
N SER A 84 -5.53 1.96 16.16
CA SER A 84 -6.91 1.49 15.99
C SER A 84 -7.01 -0.04 15.95
N LEU A 85 -6.16 -0.72 15.19
CA LEU A 85 -6.16 -2.19 15.11
C LEU A 85 -5.82 -2.84 16.46
N LEU A 86 -4.85 -2.28 17.18
CA LEU A 86 -4.53 -2.73 18.53
C LEU A 86 -5.72 -2.55 19.48
N ALA A 87 -6.29 -1.36 19.53
CA ALA A 87 -7.39 -1.03 20.44
C ALA A 87 -8.66 -1.83 20.14
N THR A 88 -9.00 -2.03 18.86
CA THR A 88 -10.27 -2.65 18.46
C THR A 88 -10.20 -4.17 18.44
N HIS A 89 -9.07 -4.76 18.04
CA HIS A 89 -9.02 -6.20 17.77
C HIS A 89 -8.06 -6.98 18.67
N VAL A 90 -6.95 -6.38 19.10
CA VAL A 90 -5.90 -7.10 19.84
C VAL A 90 -6.09 -6.97 21.36
N VAL A 91 -6.16 -5.74 21.86
CA VAL A 91 -6.25 -5.44 23.30
C VAL A 91 -7.51 -6.02 23.96
N PRO A 92 -8.69 -6.05 23.34
CA PRO A 92 -9.86 -6.68 23.95
C PRO A 92 -9.68 -8.16 24.28
N THR A 93 -8.86 -8.87 23.50
CA THR A 93 -8.61 -10.31 23.72
C THR A 93 -7.37 -10.57 24.55
N PHE A 94 -6.27 -9.89 24.26
CA PHE A 94 -4.96 -10.22 24.82
C PHE A 94 -4.40 -9.13 25.75
N GLY A 95 -5.05 -8.00 25.90
CA GLY A 95 -4.51 -6.85 26.63
C GLY A 95 -4.08 -7.19 28.06
N ASN A 96 -4.84 -8.02 28.76
CA ASN A 96 -4.56 -8.44 30.14
C ASN A 96 -3.64 -9.67 30.24
N VAL A 97 -3.32 -10.32 29.11
CA VAL A 97 -2.47 -11.51 29.07
C VAL A 97 -1.00 -11.08 29.19
N ARG A 98 -0.23 -11.77 30.03
CA ARG A 98 1.21 -11.55 30.12
C ARG A 98 1.90 -12.09 28.86
N LEU A 99 2.99 -11.46 28.44
CA LEU A 99 3.74 -11.93 27.26
C LEU A 99 4.15 -13.40 27.42
N SER A 100 4.58 -13.82 28.61
CA SER A 100 4.96 -15.21 28.93
C SER A 100 3.83 -16.24 28.81
N GLU A 101 2.57 -15.79 28.85
CA GLU A 101 1.39 -16.66 28.81
C GLU A 101 0.80 -16.78 27.40
N LEU A 102 1.23 -15.91 26.48
CA LEU A 102 0.72 -15.92 25.12
C LEU A 102 1.21 -17.15 24.34
N ARG A 103 0.26 -17.94 23.82
CA ARG A 103 0.52 -19.19 23.12
C ARG A 103 0.08 -19.11 21.66
N HIS A 104 0.78 -19.84 20.79
CA HIS A 104 0.45 -19.95 19.36
C HIS A 104 -1.01 -20.37 19.14
N ALA A 105 -1.49 -21.37 19.86
CA ALA A 105 -2.88 -21.85 19.76
C ALA A 105 -3.89 -20.75 20.07
N ALA A 106 -3.63 -19.90 21.10
CA ALA A 106 -4.50 -18.79 21.43
C ALA A 106 -4.58 -17.75 20.32
N VAL A 107 -3.43 -17.46 19.64
CA VAL A 107 -3.40 -16.54 18.49
C VAL A 107 -4.16 -17.15 17.29
N GLN A 108 -4.01 -18.45 17.04
CA GLN A 108 -4.76 -19.13 15.99
C GLN A 108 -6.28 -19.09 16.24
N THR A 109 -6.72 -19.39 17.48
CA THR A 109 -8.13 -19.31 17.88
C THR A 109 -8.68 -17.90 17.75
N TRP A 110 -7.88 -16.88 18.14
CA TRP A 110 -8.29 -15.49 17.99
C TRP A 110 -8.48 -15.09 16.50
N VAL A 111 -7.60 -15.53 15.61
CA VAL A 111 -7.74 -15.30 14.16
C VAL A 111 -9.04 -15.92 13.65
N SER A 112 -9.36 -17.16 14.04
CA SER A 112 -10.63 -17.82 13.69
C SER A 112 -11.83 -17.03 14.21
N GLY A 113 -11.79 -16.62 15.50
CA GLY A 113 -12.86 -15.83 16.10
C GLY A 113 -13.08 -14.44 15.46
N LEU A 114 -12.04 -13.83 14.86
CA LEU A 114 -12.22 -12.60 14.07
C LEU A 114 -12.97 -12.88 12.75
N ILE A 115 -12.72 -14.03 12.13
CA ILE A 115 -13.42 -14.47 10.92
C ILE A 115 -14.90 -14.77 11.24
N ASP A 116 -15.15 -15.49 12.33
CA ASP A 116 -16.50 -15.85 12.78
C ASP A 116 -17.35 -14.61 13.11
N LYS A 117 -16.70 -13.52 13.55
CA LYS A 117 -17.33 -12.19 13.72
C LYS A 117 -17.61 -11.47 12.39
N GLY A 118 -17.34 -12.07 11.24
CA GLY A 118 -17.58 -11.49 9.92
C GLY A 118 -16.56 -10.46 9.46
N LEU A 119 -15.36 -10.37 10.08
CA LEU A 119 -14.35 -9.44 9.63
C LEU A 119 -13.76 -9.87 8.27
N ALA A 120 -13.58 -8.91 7.38
CA ALA A 120 -12.92 -9.14 6.10
C ALA A 120 -11.50 -9.71 6.30
N ALA A 121 -11.11 -10.68 5.48
CA ALA A 121 -9.80 -11.32 5.54
C ALA A 121 -8.62 -10.34 5.55
N ALA A 122 -8.73 -9.21 4.82
CA ALA A 122 -7.73 -8.14 4.81
C ALA A 122 -7.58 -7.48 6.19
N THR A 123 -8.67 -7.25 6.92
CA THR A 123 -8.67 -6.66 8.27
C THR A 123 -8.04 -7.63 9.26
N VAL A 124 -8.43 -8.93 9.21
CA VAL A 124 -7.86 -9.98 10.05
C VAL A 124 -6.34 -10.07 9.87
N ARG A 125 -5.88 -10.10 8.60
CA ARG A 125 -4.43 -10.11 8.28
C ARG A 125 -3.70 -8.89 8.82
N GLN A 126 -4.32 -7.72 8.75
CA GLN A 126 -3.70 -6.49 9.28
C GLN A 126 -3.64 -6.47 10.81
N ALA A 127 -4.69 -6.91 11.49
CA ALA A 127 -4.70 -7.05 12.94
C ALA A 127 -3.63 -8.03 13.42
N HIS A 128 -3.54 -9.21 12.77
CA HIS A 128 -2.50 -10.19 13.04
C HIS A 128 -1.09 -9.63 12.77
N ARG A 129 -0.89 -8.92 11.65
CA ARG A 129 0.41 -8.30 11.32
C ARG A 129 0.87 -7.35 12.42
N VAL A 130 -0.04 -6.51 12.93
CA VAL A 130 0.31 -5.55 14.00
C VAL A 130 0.65 -6.29 15.30
N LEU A 131 -0.11 -7.31 15.68
CA LEU A 131 0.23 -8.17 16.82
C LEU A 131 1.60 -8.82 16.63
N SER A 132 1.88 -9.37 15.45
CA SER A 132 3.18 -9.98 15.16
C SER A 132 4.34 -8.99 15.30
N LEU A 133 4.20 -7.75 14.79
CA LEU A 133 5.22 -6.71 14.93
C LEU A 133 5.49 -6.33 16.40
N VAL A 134 4.45 -6.25 17.23
CA VAL A 134 4.56 -6.00 18.67
C VAL A 134 5.33 -7.13 19.35
N LEU A 135 5.03 -8.38 19.00
CA LEU A 135 5.67 -9.57 19.57
C LEU A 135 7.09 -9.78 19.02
N ASP A 136 7.38 -9.41 17.78
CA ASP A 136 8.74 -9.42 17.23
C ASP A 136 9.68 -8.47 17.99
N LEU A 137 9.16 -7.31 18.43
CA LEU A 137 9.93 -6.44 19.30
C LEU A 137 10.14 -7.10 20.68
N ALA A 138 9.14 -7.80 21.23
CA ALA A 138 9.29 -8.51 22.49
C ALA A 138 10.35 -9.64 22.41
N VAL A 139 10.48 -10.29 21.27
CA VAL A 139 11.56 -11.27 21.03
C VAL A 139 12.92 -10.57 20.97
N ARG A 140 13.04 -9.48 20.22
CA ARG A 140 14.29 -8.71 20.10
C ARG A 140 14.73 -8.09 21.43
N ASP A 141 13.76 -7.73 22.29
CA ASP A 141 13.99 -7.16 23.62
C ASP A 141 14.22 -8.26 24.70
N GLY A 142 14.33 -9.53 24.28
CA GLY A 142 14.58 -10.63 25.21
C GLY A 142 13.44 -10.93 26.17
N ARG A 143 12.19 -10.56 25.86
CA ARG A 143 10.99 -10.82 26.67
C ARG A 143 10.29 -12.12 26.26
N LEU A 144 10.49 -12.56 25.04
CA LEU A 144 9.96 -13.81 24.50
C LEU A 144 11.07 -14.58 23.77
N PRO A 145 11.11 -15.92 23.88
CA PRO A 145 12.08 -16.71 23.15
C PRO A 145 11.74 -16.81 21.66
N ARG A 146 10.47 -16.73 21.31
CA ARG A 146 9.95 -16.78 19.95
C ARG A 146 8.61 -16.05 19.85
N ASN A 147 8.27 -15.59 18.67
CA ASN A 147 6.99 -14.93 18.42
C ASN A 147 5.87 -15.97 18.23
N PRO A 148 4.86 -16.04 19.15
CA PRO A 148 3.76 -16.98 19.03
C PRO A 148 2.79 -16.67 17.89
N ALA A 149 2.87 -15.50 17.25
CA ALA A 149 2.06 -15.16 16.08
C ALA A 149 2.65 -15.70 14.75
N HIS A 150 3.92 -16.12 14.74
CA HIS A 150 4.50 -16.69 13.53
C HIS A 150 3.89 -18.05 13.20
N GLY A 151 3.68 -18.33 11.91
CA GLY A 151 3.13 -19.61 11.42
C GLY A 151 1.61 -19.78 11.61
N VAL A 152 0.90 -18.74 12.11
CA VAL A 152 -0.56 -18.77 12.22
C VAL A 152 -1.18 -18.80 10.83
N LYS A 153 -2.13 -19.71 10.61
CA LYS A 153 -2.85 -19.86 9.34
C LYS A 153 -3.81 -18.69 9.14
N MET A 154 -3.63 -17.95 8.04
CA MET A 154 -4.46 -16.79 7.68
C MET A 154 -5.56 -17.17 6.70
N PRO A 155 -6.73 -16.49 6.75
CA PRO A 155 -7.77 -16.66 5.75
C PRO A 155 -7.23 -16.26 4.37
N LYS A 156 -7.65 -17.00 3.32
CA LYS A 156 -7.37 -16.57 1.95
C LYS A 156 -8.10 -15.25 1.69
N ALA A 157 -7.40 -14.24 1.23
CA ALA A 157 -8.06 -13.03 0.77
C ALA A 157 -8.67 -13.34 -0.60
N ALA A 158 -9.98 -13.16 -0.76
CA ALA A 158 -10.54 -13.03 -2.09
C ALA A 158 -9.90 -11.79 -2.74
N THR A 159 -9.32 -11.96 -3.90
CA THR A 159 -8.88 -10.82 -4.72
C THR A 159 -10.13 -10.36 -5.47
N PRO A 160 -10.74 -9.21 -5.11
CA PRO A 160 -11.87 -8.72 -5.86
C PRO A 160 -11.44 -8.48 -7.31
N SER A 161 -12.29 -8.85 -8.26
CA SER A 161 -12.08 -8.51 -9.66
C SER A 161 -11.99 -6.99 -9.78
N LYS A 162 -10.92 -6.50 -10.40
CA LYS A 162 -10.76 -5.06 -10.67
C LYS A 162 -11.76 -4.67 -11.73
N ARG A 163 -12.46 -3.57 -11.51
CA ARG A 163 -13.38 -3.00 -12.48
C ARG A 163 -12.65 -1.93 -13.28
N PHE A 164 -12.87 -1.96 -14.57
CA PHE A 164 -12.37 -0.96 -15.50
C PHE A 164 -13.57 -0.39 -16.23
N LEU A 165 -13.71 0.91 -16.21
CA LEU A 165 -14.79 1.59 -16.91
C LEU A 165 -14.38 1.89 -18.36
N SER A 166 -15.35 1.80 -19.30
CA SER A 166 -15.21 2.33 -20.64
C SER A 166 -15.19 3.87 -20.62
N HIS A 167 -14.83 4.48 -21.74
CA HIS A 167 -14.90 5.94 -21.89
C HIS A 167 -16.32 6.45 -21.61
N ASP A 168 -17.36 5.81 -22.19
CA ASP A 168 -18.76 6.20 -22.00
C ASP A 168 -19.18 6.10 -20.53
N GLN A 169 -18.85 4.98 -19.86
CA GLN A 169 -19.14 4.82 -18.43
C GLN A 169 -18.47 5.89 -17.57
N VAL A 170 -17.23 6.28 -17.92
CA VAL A 170 -16.53 7.36 -17.20
C VAL A 170 -17.26 8.70 -17.38
N HIS A 171 -17.70 9.00 -18.61
CA HIS A 171 -18.40 10.26 -18.87
C HIS A 171 -19.77 10.30 -18.18
N VAL A 172 -20.57 9.23 -18.24
CA VAL A 172 -21.86 9.16 -17.55
C VAL A 172 -21.67 9.27 -16.03
N LEU A 173 -20.70 8.54 -15.46
CA LEU A 173 -20.36 8.66 -14.03
C LEU A 173 -19.97 10.09 -13.64
N ALA A 174 -19.21 10.77 -14.48
CA ALA A 174 -18.78 12.13 -14.24
C ALA A 174 -19.98 13.11 -14.28
N GLU A 175 -20.89 12.97 -15.23
CA GLU A 175 -22.13 13.78 -15.33
C GLU A 175 -22.99 13.62 -14.07
N GLU A 176 -23.20 12.38 -13.62
CA GLU A 176 -23.99 12.07 -12.41
C GLU A 176 -23.33 12.62 -11.14
N CYS A 177 -22.01 12.86 -11.13
CA CYS A 177 -21.33 13.52 -10.01
C CYS A 177 -21.50 15.05 -9.98
N GLY A 178 -22.24 15.64 -10.93
CA GLY A 178 -22.61 17.05 -10.94
C GLY A 178 -21.43 18.01 -10.80
N PRO A 179 -21.34 18.78 -9.70
CA PRO A 179 -20.29 19.79 -9.54
C PRO A 179 -18.87 19.22 -9.50
N TYR A 180 -18.71 17.91 -9.36
CA TYR A 180 -17.41 17.23 -9.36
C TYR A 180 -17.13 16.45 -10.66
N ARG A 181 -17.86 16.76 -11.74
CA ARG A 181 -17.66 16.17 -13.08
C ARG A 181 -16.19 16.21 -13.50
N THR A 182 -15.57 17.38 -13.45
CA THR A 182 -14.17 17.56 -13.83
C THR A 182 -13.20 16.81 -12.90
N ALA A 183 -13.52 16.72 -11.62
CA ALA A 183 -12.73 15.94 -10.65
C ALA A 183 -12.75 14.43 -10.96
N VAL A 184 -13.92 13.88 -11.30
CA VAL A 184 -14.08 12.47 -11.69
C VAL A 184 -13.33 12.16 -12.98
N LEU A 185 -13.45 13.01 -14.00
CA LEU A 185 -12.69 12.89 -15.25
C LEU A 185 -11.18 12.96 -14.98
N THR A 186 -10.73 13.86 -14.11
CA THR A 186 -9.31 13.95 -13.72
C THR A 186 -8.82 12.66 -13.06
N LEU A 187 -9.61 12.07 -12.17
CA LEU A 187 -9.26 10.76 -11.56
C LEU A 187 -9.17 9.65 -12.61
N ALA A 188 -10.15 9.59 -13.53
CA ALA A 188 -10.27 8.51 -14.51
C ALA A 188 -9.29 8.60 -15.68
N TYR A 189 -8.83 9.79 -16.06
CA TYR A 189 -7.90 9.97 -17.19
C TYR A 189 -6.46 10.27 -16.74
N CYS A 190 -6.27 10.92 -15.60
CA CYS A 190 -4.93 11.23 -15.10
C CYS A 190 -4.42 10.23 -14.05
N GLY A 191 -5.29 9.35 -13.50
CA GLY A 191 -4.90 8.29 -12.58
C GLY A 191 -4.37 8.76 -11.24
N LEU A 192 -4.79 9.94 -10.79
CA LEU A 192 -4.44 10.46 -9.46
C LEU A 192 -5.07 9.60 -8.36
N ARG A 193 -4.40 9.50 -7.21
CA ARG A 193 -5.07 9.03 -5.99
C ARG A 193 -6.03 10.12 -5.50
N PHE A 194 -7.14 9.75 -4.88
CA PHE A 194 -8.10 10.74 -4.38
C PHE A 194 -7.43 11.79 -3.46
N GLY A 195 -6.54 11.39 -2.57
CA GLY A 195 -5.83 12.33 -1.71
C GLY A 195 -4.87 13.26 -2.48
N GLU A 196 -4.35 12.85 -3.62
CA GLU A 196 -3.55 13.68 -4.52
C GLU A 196 -4.44 14.70 -5.24
N LEU A 197 -5.60 14.27 -5.74
CA LEU A 197 -6.61 15.17 -6.31
C LEU A 197 -7.07 16.23 -5.29
N ALA A 198 -7.41 15.81 -4.07
CA ALA A 198 -7.85 16.70 -3.00
C ALA A 198 -6.77 17.69 -2.52
N GLY A 199 -5.50 17.34 -2.75
CA GLY A 199 -4.35 18.22 -2.44
C GLY A 199 -3.85 19.05 -3.60
N LEU A 200 -4.48 18.93 -4.79
CA LEU A 200 -4.09 19.67 -5.98
C LEU A 200 -4.46 21.13 -5.85
N ARG A 201 -3.53 22.03 -6.16
CA ARG A 201 -3.74 23.46 -6.24
C ARG A 201 -3.89 23.90 -7.69
N THR A 202 -4.45 25.09 -7.90
CA THR A 202 -4.55 25.70 -9.24
C THR A 202 -3.17 25.79 -9.91
N SER A 203 -2.14 26.20 -9.18
CA SER A 203 -0.77 26.29 -9.69
C SER A 203 -0.10 24.95 -10.06
N ASP A 204 -0.68 23.83 -9.66
CA ASP A 204 -0.16 22.50 -10.04
C ASP A 204 -0.63 22.06 -11.43
N VAL A 205 -1.56 22.80 -12.06
CA VAL A 205 -2.14 22.48 -13.36
C VAL A 205 -1.57 23.43 -14.42
N ASP A 206 -0.65 22.93 -15.22
CA ASP A 206 -0.11 23.64 -16.39
C ASP A 206 -0.96 23.32 -17.61
N LEU A 207 -1.90 24.20 -17.93
CA LEU A 207 -2.81 24.05 -19.06
C LEU A 207 -2.08 24.16 -20.42
N MET A 208 -1.03 24.98 -20.50
CA MET A 208 -0.26 25.17 -21.74
C MET A 208 0.53 23.91 -22.10
N ARG A 209 1.20 23.31 -21.11
CA ARG A 209 1.94 22.06 -21.30
C ARG A 209 1.05 20.83 -21.15
N ARG A 210 -0.20 21.00 -20.73
CA ARG A 210 -1.16 19.94 -20.43
C ARG A 210 -0.56 18.91 -19.48
N ARG A 211 -0.12 19.40 -18.31
CA ARG A 211 0.48 18.58 -17.25
C ARG A 211 -0.12 18.94 -15.90
N ILE A 212 -0.27 17.94 -15.08
CA ILE A 212 -0.56 18.09 -13.65
C ILE A 212 0.68 17.64 -12.88
N THR A 213 1.19 18.52 -12.03
CA THR A 213 2.30 18.21 -11.11
C THR A 213 1.75 17.71 -9.78
N VAL A 214 2.01 16.43 -9.48
CA VAL A 214 1.55 15.78 -8.24
C VAL A 214 2.66 15.83 -7.20
N GLN A 215 2.59 16.79 -6.28
CA GLN A 215 3.59 17.00 -5.22
C GLN A 215 3.00 16.94 -3.81
N ARG A 216 1.67 16.92 -3.67
CA ARG A 216 0.96 16.91 -2.39
C ARG A 216 -0.12 15.83 -2.36
N ALA A 217 -0.52 15.44 -1.15
CA ALA A 217 -1.66 14.57 -0.94
C ALA A 217 -2.34 14.90 0.40
N VAL A 218 -3.66 14.88 0.42
CA VAL A 218 -4.47 15.04 1.63
C VAL A 218 -4.71 13.67 2.26
N VAL A 219 -4.53 13.60 3.58
CA VAL A 219 -4.84 12.42 4.40
C VAL A 219 -5.81 12.83 5.50
N ASP A 220 -6.88 12.06 5.70
CA ASP A 220 -7.79 12.24 6.84
C ASP A 220 -7.26 11.44 8.04
N LEU A 221 -6.93 12.14 9.11
CA LEU A 221 -6.46 11.54 10.36
C LEU A 221 -7.41 11.94 11.50
N GLY A 222 -8.31 11.00 11.84
CA GLY A 222 -9.24 11.22 12.95
C GLY A 222 -10.14 12.44 12.78
N GLY A 223 -10.57 12.73 11.56
CA GLY A 223 -11.42 13.86 11.23
C GLY A 223 -10.68 15.16 10.90
N LYS A 224 -9.34 15.19 10.95
CA LYS A 224 -8.53 16.32 10.49
C LYS A 224 -7.89 15.99 9.15
N LEU A 225 -8.07 16.89 8.17
CA LEU A 225 -7.38 16.79 6.88
C LEU A 225 -5.97 17.36 7.03
N ILE A 226 -4.98 16.57 6.73
CA ILE A 226 -3.57 16.94 6.79
C ILE A 226 -3.00 16.87 5.38
N LEU A 227 -2.41 17.97 4.94
CA LEU A 227 -1.65 18.03 3.71
C LEU A 227 -0.25 17.50 3.95
N GLY A 228 0.18 16.57 3.13
CA GLY A 228 1.50 15.95 3.21
C GLY A 228 2.05 15.55 1.84
N THR A 229 3.20 14.89 1.83
CA THR A 229 3.80 14.37 0.60
C THR A 229 3.02 13.15 0.10
N PRO A 230 3.00 12.90 -1.22
CA PRO A 230 2.42 11.69 -1.80
C PRO A 230 3.01 10.42 -1.17
N LYS A 231 2.29 9.31 -1.28
CA LYS A 231 2.72 8.01 -0.72
C LYS A 231 4.08 7.54 -1.28
N SER A 232 4.39 7.94 -2.51
CA SER A 232 5.65 7.63 -3.22
C SER A 232 6.82 8.52 -2.81
N HIS A 233 6.62 9.59 -2.04
CA HIS A 233 7.62 10.62 -1.71
C HIS A 233 8.32 11.27 -2.92
N ARG A 234 7.77 11.12 -4.12
CA ARG A 234 8.32 11.67 -5.36
C ARG A 234 7.26 12.50 -6.05
N GLU A 235 7.67 13.67 -6.48
CA GLU A 235 6.93 14.49 -7.43
C GLU A 235 6.85 13.77 -8.77
N ARG A 236 5.74 13.96 -9.47
CA ARG A 236 5.57 13.45 -10.84
C ARG A 236 4.65 14.33 -11.65
N GLU A 237 4.91 14.38 -12.93
CA GLU A 237 4.02 14.98 -13.91
C GLU A 237 3.10 13.93 -14.53
N VAL A 238 1.84 14.29 -14.69
CA VAL A 238 0.80 13.45 -15.28
C VAL A 238 0.24 14.16 -16.52
N PRO A 239 0.10 13.48 -17.68
CA PRO A 239 -0.46 14.10 -18.88
C PRO A 239 -1.96 14.34 -18.72
N VAL A 240 -2.44 15.42 -19.34
CA VAL A 240 -3.86 15.79 -19.40
C VAL A 240 -4.32 15.74 -20.85
N PRO A 241 -5.35 14.97 -21.20
CA PRO A 241 -5.97 15.00 -22.53
C PRO A 241 -6.55 16.38 -22.87
N ASN A 242 -6.60 16.75 -24.15
CA ASN A 242 -7.07 18.08 -24.59
C ASN A 242 -8.46 18.44 -24.06
N PHE A 243 -9.44 17.54 -24.25
CA PHE A 243 -10.80 17.80 -23.77
C PHE A 243 -10.88 18.06 -22.26
N LEU A 244 -10.03 17.40 -21.48
CA LEU A 244 -9.96 17.60 -20.04
C LEU A 244 -9.23 18.89 -19.68
N ALA A 245 -8.25 19.32 -20.47
CA ALA A 245 -7.57 20.60 -20.26
C ALA A 245 -8.53 21.79 -20.43
N GLU A 246 -9.47 21.71 -21.38
CA GLU A 246 -10.51 22.72 -21.58
C GLU A 246 -11.47 22.79 -20.38
N LEU A 247 -11.90 21.65 -19.86
CA LEU A 247 -12.74 21.58 -18.67
C LEU A 247 -12.01 22.10 -17.42
N LEU A 248 -10.72 21.76 -17.28
CA LEU A 248 -9.89 22.28 -16.19
C LEU A 248 -9.69 23.79 -16.32
N ALA A 249 -9.56 24.33 -17.53
CA ALA A 249 -9.47 25.78 -17.73
C ALA A 249 -10.73 26.52 -17.23
N GLN A 250 -11.90 25.95 -17.49
CA GLN A 250 -13.17 26.48 -16.98
C GLN A 250 -13.27 26.35 -15.45
N GLU A 251 -12.94 25.16 -14.90
CA GLU A 251 -12.98 24.87 -13.46
C GLU A 251 -12.07 25.78 -12.64
N LEU A 252 -10.88 26.09 -13.19
CA LEU A 252 -9.84 26.88 -12.49
C LEU A 252 -9.93 28.38 -12.75
N HIS A 253 -10.85 28.82 -13.63
CA HIS A 253 -10.99 30.22 -13.98
C HIS A 253 -11.27 31.09 -12.75
N GLY A 254 -10.50 32.17 -12.58
CA GLY A 254 -10.64 33.11 -11.48
C GLY A 254 -10.15 32.63 -10.11
N ARG A 255 -9.59 31.40 -9.99
CA ARG A 255 -9.00 30.91 -8.75
C ARG A 255 -7.56 31.41 -8.57
N ALA A 256 -7.18 31.68 -7.32
CA ALA A 256 -5.81 32.01 -6.99
C ALA A 256 -4.87 30.77 -7.13
N PRO A 257 -3.57 30.98 -7.36
CA PRO A 257 -2.60 29.88 -7.55
C PRO A 257 -2.58 28.84 -6.40
N ASP A 258 -2.81 29.29 -5.16
CA ASP A 258 -2.78 28.45 -3.97
C ASP A 258 -4.14 27.85 -3.60
N ASP A 259 -5.20 28.23 -4.29
CA ASP A 259 -6.53 27.67 -4.06
C ASP A 259 -6.57 26.17 -4.42
N PRO A 260 -7.37 25.36 -3.71
CA PRO A 260 -7.65 24.00 -4.13
C PRO A 260 -8.24 23.96 -5.54
N ALA A 261 -7.68 23.11 -6.42
CA ALA A 261 -8.23 22.93 -7.76
C ALA A 261 -9.66 22.35 -7.71
N PHE A 262 -9.94 21.52 -6.71
CA PHE A 262 -11.26 20.92 -6.48
C PHE A 262 -11.68 21.14 -5.01
N PRO A 263 -12.24 22.29 -4.68
CA PRO A 263 -12.63 22.61 -3.30
C PRO A 263 -13.85 21.78 -2.87
N SER A 264 -14.00 21.62 -1.57
CA SER A 264 -15.26 21.19 -0.97
C SER A 264 -16.34 22.28 -1.13
N PRO A 265 -17.63 21.98 -0.93
CA PRO A 265 -18.68 23.01 -1.00
C PRO A 265 -18.51 24.19 -0.05
N ARG A 266 -17.63 24.07 0.95
CA ARG A 266 -17.28 25.13 1.89
C ARG A 266 -15.95 25.84 1.55
N GLY A 267 -15.41 25.61 0.35
CA GLY A 267 -14.16 26.22 -0.13
C GLY A 267 -12.86 25.57 0.36
N GLY A 268 -12.92 24.64 1.32
CA GLY A 268 -11.73 23.96 1.83
C GLY A 268 -11.38 22.68 1.07
N LEU A 269 -10.44 21.89 1.62
CA LEU A 269 -10.00 20.61 1.02
C LEU A 269 -11.15 19.59 0.93
N LEU A 270 -11.20 18.87 -0.17
CA LEU A 270 -12.20 17.85 -0.43
C LEU A 270 -11.94 16.58 0.41
N ARG A 271 -12.96 16.14 1.14
CA ARG A 271 -12.91 14.95 1.98
C ARG A 271 -13.47 13.74 1.23
N ASN A 272 -12.72 12.63 1.15
CA ASN A 272 -13.14 11.41 0.44
C ASN A 272 -14.50 10.87 0.93
N TYR A 273 -14.69 10.77 2.25
CA TYR A 273 -15.93 10.28 2.80
C TYR A 273 -17.15 11.14 2.39
N SER A 274 -17.02 12.47 2.45
CA SER A 274 -18.09 13.39 2.07
C SER A 274 -18.36 13.34 0.56
N PHE A 275 -17.29 13.33 -0.26
CA PHE A 275 -17.39 13.21 -1.70
C PHE A 275 -18.12 11.93 -2.11
N ARG A 276 -17.71 10.78 -1.55
CA ARG A 276 -18.37 9.51 -1.83
C ARG A 276 -19.85 9.54 -1.47
N ARG A 277 -20.16 9.88 -0.23
CA ARG A 277 -21.50 9.83 0.30
C ARG A 277 -22.49 10.77 -0.40
N GLN A 278 -22.02 11.95 -0.82
CA GLN A 278 -22.90 12.99 -1.35
C GLN A 278 -23.07 12.91 -2.87
N TRP A 279 -22.10 12.41 -3.59
CA TRP A 279 -22.09 12.41 -5.07
C TRP A 279 -21.68 11.07 -5.68
N PHE A 280 -20.51 10.54 -5.33
CA PHE A 280 -19.90 9.46 -6.08
C PHE A 280 -20.60 8.12 -5.93
N ASP A 281 -21.03 7.73 -4.73
CA ASP A 281 -21.63 6.42 -4.51
C ASP A 281 -23.00 6.33 -5.18
N ALA A 282 -23.81 7.41 -5.20
CA ALA A 282 -25.09 7.47 -5.93
C ALA A 282 -24.86 7.45 -7.45
N ALA A 283 -23.88 8.22 -7.95
CA ALA A 283 -23.50 8.21 -9.36
C ALA A 283 -23.04 6.83 -9.83
N ALA A 284 -22.24 6.12 -9.01
CA ALA A 284 -21.80 4.75 -9.31
C ALA A 284 -22.97 3.77 -9.42
N THR A 285 -24.00 3.91 -8.58
CA THR A 285 -25.23 3.12 -8.67
C THR A 285 -26.00 3.43 -9.94
N ALA A 286 -26.16 4.71 -10.29
CA ALA A 286 -26.87 5.13 -11.52
C ALA A 286 -26.22 4.56 -12.79
N VAL A 287 -24.89 4.37 -12.80
CA VAL A 287 -24.14 3.78 -13.92
C VAL A 287 -24.08 2.24 -13.86
N GLY A 288 -24.70 1.61 -12.86
CA GLY A 288 -24.71 0.15 -12.68
C GLY A 288 -23.38 -0.45 -12.21
N VAL A 289 -22.55 0.35 -11.51
CA VAL A 289 -21.26 -0.09 -10.96
C VAL A 289 -21.22 0.08 -9.43
N ASP A 290 -22.24 -0.43 -8.75
CA ASP A 290 -22.39 -0.35 -7.31
C ASP A 290 -21.13 -0.73 -6.55
N GLY A 291 -20.81 0.07 -5.52
CA GLY A 291 -19.62 -0.14 -4.69
C GLY A 291 -18.30 0.22 -5.36
N LEU A 292 -18.31 0.82 -6.56
CA LEU A 292 -17.14 1.43 -7.15
C LEU A 292 -16.52 2.45 -6.17
N THR A 293 -15.21 2.54 -6.15
CA THR A 293 -14.51 3.53 -5.32
C THR A 293 -13.72 4.50 -6.19
N PRO A 294 -13.47 5.74 -5.75
CA PRO A 294 -12.62 6.68 -6.48
C PRO A 294 -11.21 6.14 -6.77
N HIS A 295 -10.74 5.17 -5.96
CA HIS A 295 -9.45 4.51 -6.23
C HIS A 295 -9.50 3.60 -7.46
N GLU A 296 -10.65 3.01 -7.79
CA GLU A 296 -10.82 2.16 -8.97
C GLU A 296 -10.79 2.98 -10.27
N LEU A 297 -11.10 4.28 -10.24
CA LEU A 297 -10.88 5.17 -11.39
C LEU A 297 -9.40 5.27 -11.80
N ARG A 298 -8.50 5.10 -10.84
CA ARG A 298 -7.07 5.01 -11.15
C ARG A 298 -6.72 3.70 -11.89
N HIS A 299 -7.43 2.61 -11.63
CA HIS A 299 -7.31 1.39 -12.41
C HIS A 299 -7.89 1.59 -13.82
N THR A 300 -9.00 2.31 -13.93
CA THR A 300 -9.58 2.73 -15.22
C THR A 300 -8.57 3.58 -16.01
N ALA A 301 -7.93 4.58 -15.39
CA ALA A 301 -6.90 5.40 -16.05
C ALA A 301 -5.77 4.55 -16.63
N ALA A 302 -5.31 3.53 -15.90
CA ALA A 302 -4.29 2.62 -16.39
C ALA A 302 -4.79 1.80 -17.59
N SER A 303 -6.00 1.26 -17.51
CA SER A 303 -6.61 0.46 -18.57
C SER A 303 -6.79 1.28 -19.85
N LEU A 304 -7.35 2.49 -19.75
CA LEU A 304 -7.53 3.40 -20.89
C LEU A 304 -6.20 3.81 -21.53
N ALA A 305 -5.17 4.07 -20.71
CA ALA A 305 -3.85 4.40 -21.20
C ALA A 305 -3.17 3.20 -21.89
N ILE A 306 -3.34 1.97 -21.37
CA ILE A 306 -2.86 0.74 -22.03
C ILE A 306 -3.56 0.55 -23.37
N ALA A 307 -4.89 0.67 -23.40
CA ALA A 307 -5.68 0.57 -24.63
C ALA A 307 -5.28 1.62 -25.68
N SER A 308 -4.77 2.79 -25.27
CA SER A 308 -4.21 3.81 -26.15
C SER A 308 -2.75 3.55 -26.58
N GLY A 309 -2.17 2.39 -26.23
CA GLY A 309 -0.81 2.00 -26.62
C GLY A 309 0.30 2.49 -25.69
N ALA A 310 -0.01 2.94 -24.49
CA ALA A 310 1.01 3.38 -23.55
C ALA A 310 1.87 2.21 -23.03
N SER A 311 3.19 2.35 -23.07
CA SER A 311 4.11 1.34 -22.56
C SER A 311 4.03 1.20 -21.03
N VAL A 312 4.44 0.05 -20.50
CA VAL A 312 4.53 -0.23 -19.05
C VAL A 312 5.26 0.89 -18.29
N LYS A 313 6.33 1.43 -18.89
CA LYS A 313 7.13 2.50 -18.29
C LYS A 313 6.38 3.82 -18.19
N VAL A 314 5.57 4.15 -19.20
CA VAL A 314 4.70 5.33 -19.19
C VAL A 314 3.65 5.20 -18.10
N ILE A 315 2.97 4.04 -18.01
CA ILE A 315 1.98 3.75 -16.96
C ILE A 315 2.61 3.83 -15.56
N GLN A 316 3.80 3.23 -15.38
CA GLN A 316 4.54 3.31 -14.12
C GLN A 316 4.76 4.77 -13.69
N ARG A 317 5.23 5.63 -14.60
CA ARG A 317 5.49 7.06 -14.31
C ARG A 317 4.20 7.81 -14.02
N MET A 318 3.19 7.66 -14.87
CA MET A 318 1.88 8.31 -14.73
C MET A 318 1.26 7.98 -13.36
N LEU A 319 1.26 6.72 -12.98
CA LEU A 319 0.69 6.28 -11.71
C LEU A 319 1.62 6.54 -10.51
N GLY A 320 2.91 6.74 -10.71
CA GLY A 320 3.90 6.86 -9.63
C GLY A 320 4.06 5.55 -8.85
N HIS A 321 4.18 4.42 -9.57
CA HIS A 321 4.52 3.13 -9.01
C HIS A 321 6.03 3.04 -8.78
N ALA A 322 6.43 2.44 -7.65
CA ALA A 322 7.84 2.32 -7.28
C ALA A 322 8.64 1.46 -8.27
N SER A 323 8.01 0.48 -8.91
CA SER A 323 8.63 -0.41 -9.89
C SER A 323 7.67 -0.73 -11.05
N ALA A 324 8.24 -1.13 -12.20
CA ALA A 324 7.47 -1.66 -13.33
C ALA A 324 6.77 -2.99 -12.97
N ALA A 325 7.39 -3.81 -12.12
CA ALA A 325 6.79 -5.05 -11.62
C ALA A 325 5.43 -4.79 -10.96
N MET A 326 5.32 -3.74 -10.14
CA MET A 326 4.04 -3.37 -9.52
C MET A 326 2.96 -3.02 -10.56
N THR A 327 3.33 -2.47 -11.72
CA THR A 327 2.40 -2.19 -12.81
C THR A 327 2.00 -3.49 -13.52
N LEU A 328 2.95 -4.37 -13.79
CA LEU A 328 2.70 -5.68 -14.42
C LEU A 328 1.88 -6.60 -13.52
N ASP A 329 2.18 -6.68 -12.23
CA ASP A 329 1.40 -7.48 -11.25
C ASP A 329 -0.09 -7.13 -11.25
N VAL A 330 -0.39 -5.88 -11.60
CA VAL A 330 -1.76 -5.35 -11.57
C VAL A 330 -2.44 -5.42 -12.93
N TYR A 331 -1.70 -5.16 -14.02
CA TYR A 331 -2.25 -4.86 -15.34
C TYR A 331 -1.68 -5.74 -16.47
N SER A 332 -0.84 -6.76 -16.19
CA SER A 332 -0.25 -7.60 -17.25
C SER A 332 -1.28 -8.18 -18.21
N HIS A 333 -2.44 -8.59 -17.69
CA HIS A 333 -3.53 -9.16 -18.47
C HIS A 333 -4.22 -8.16 -19.45
N LEU A 334 -3.92 -6.86 -19.34
CA LEU A 334 -4.43 -5.83 -20.24
C LEU A 334 -3.43 -5.50 -21.36
N PHE A 335 -2.17 -5.91 -21.22
CA PHE A 335 -1.21 -5.85 -22.30
C PHE A 335 -1.47 -7.08 -23.16
N ALA A 336 -2.10 -6.87 -24.32
CA ALA A 336 -2.38 -7.96 -25.24
C ALA A 336 -1.06 -8.68 -25.61
N ASP A 337 -1.11 -10.00 -25.67
CA ASP A 337 -0.07 -10.84 -26.28
C ASP A 337 -0.20 -10.71 -27.82
N ASP A 338 -0.03 -9.50 -28.29
CA ASP A 338 -0.37 -9.11 -29.66
C ASP A 338 0.89 -9.20 -30.53
N LEU A 339 1.43 -10.44 -30.60
CA LEU A 339 2.56 -10.73 -31.47
C LEU A 339 2.22 -10.43 -32.94
N ASP A 340 0.97 -10.59 -33.34
CA ASP A 340 0.49 -10.30 -34.68
C ASP A 340 0.53 -8.79 -34.96
N THR A 341 0.05 -7.96 -34.03
CA THR A 341 0.16 -6.49 -34.16
C THR A 341 1.63 -6.02 -34.21
N VAL A 342 2.52 -6.67 -33.49
CA VAL A 342 3.96 -6.37 -33.57
C VAL A 342 4.50 -6.74 -34.91
N ALA A 343 4.15 -7.91 -35.45
CA ALA A 343 4.55 -8.37 -36.76
C ALA A 343 4.06 -7.41 -37.87
N ASP A 344 2.78 -7.00 -37.81
CA ASP A 344 2.18 -6.05 -38.77
C ASP A 344 2.88 -4.69 -38.72
N ARG A 345 3.16 -4.15 -37.55
CA ARG A 345 3.89 -2.89 -37.42
C ARG A 345 5.32 -2.98 -37.94
N LEU A 346 6.00 -4.09 -37.66
CA LEU A 346 7.35 -4.33 -38.20
C LEU A 346 7.33 -4.44 -39.72
N ASN A 347 6.31 -5.08 -40.29
CA ASN A 347 6.14 -5.18 -41.72
C ASN A 347 5.98 -3.79 -42.35
N VAL A 348 5.06 -2.95 -41.86
CA VAL A 348 4.85 -1.58 -42.37
C VAL A 348 6.13 -0.75 -42.30
N LEU A 349 6.87 -0.80 -41.18
CA LEU A 349 8.13 -0.08 -41.04
C LEU A 349 9.22 -0.62 -41.97
N GLY A 350 9.29 -1.94 -42.13
CA GLY A 350 10.24 -2.61 -43.03
C GLY A 350 10.00 -2.25 -44.50
N GLU A 351 8.75 -2.29 -44.93
CA GLU A 351 8.36 -1.89 -46.31
C GLU A 351 8.65 -0.41 -46.58
N ALA A 352 8.32 0.49 -45.63
CA ALA A 352 8.64 1.92 -45.75
C ALA A 352 10.15 2.17 -45.87
N ALA A 353 10.96 1.47 -45.06
CA ALA A 353 12.43 1.59 -45.15
C ALA A 353 12.99 1.05 -46.47
N ALA A 354 12.45 -0.07 -46.97
CA ALA A 354 12.84 -0.64 -48.27
C ALA A 354 12.49 0.31 -49.41
N SER A 355 11.30 0.91 -49.43
CA SER A 355 10.86 1.89 -50.41
C SER A 355 11.75 3.14 -50.41
N ALA A 356 12.03 3.70 -49.22
CA ALA A 356 12.91 4.86 -49.11
C ALA A 356 14.33 4.58 -49.62
N ARG A 357 14.84 3.38 -49.42
CA ARG A 357 16.15 2.96 -49.93
C ARG A 357 16.14 2.78 -51.47
N ALA A 358 15.06 2.22 -52.02
CA ALA A 358 14.90 2.09 -53.45
C ALA A 358 14.86 3.46 -54.17
N ASP A 359 14.19 4.44 -53.58
CA ASP A 359 14.13 5.80 -54.12
C ASP A 359 15.49 6.51 -54.06
N GLN A 360 16.27 6.32 -53.00
CA GLN A 360 17.63 6.84 -52.88
C GLN A 360 18.54 6.26 -54.00
N VAL A 361 18.46 4.95 -54.26
CA VAL A 361 19.23 4.29 -55.29
C VAL A 361 18.84 4.80 -56.68
N ARG A 362 17.54 4.99 -56.95
CA ARG A 362 17.03 5.55 -58.20
C ARG A 362 17.51 6.98 -58.41
N THR A 363 17.49 7.82 -57.39
CA THR A 363 17.94 9.21 -57.44
C THR A 363 19.46 9.29 -57.70
N SER A 364 20.25 8.44 -57.01
CA SER A 364 21.70 8.36 -57.21
C SER A 364 22.07 7.88 -58.62
N GLY A 365 21.40 6.87 -59.17
CA GLY A 365 21.57 6.37 -60.53
C GLY A 365 21.24 7.41 -61.56
N ARG A 366 20.22 8.23 -61.40
CA ARG A 366 19.82 9.32 -62.29
C ARG A 366 20.85 10.46 -62.33
N ILE A 367 21.47 10.77 -61.21
CA ILE A 367 22.55 11.79 -61.15
C ILE A 367 23.82 11.31 -61.86
N VAL A 368 24.17 10.04 -61.77
CA VAL A 368 25.33 9.48 -62.51
C VAL A 368 25.09 9.51 -64.05
N ALA A 369 23.89 9.19 -64.50
CA ALA A 369 23.54 9.24 -65.92
C ALA A 369 23.61 10.67 -66.53
N LEU A 370 23.16 11.68 -65.78
CA LEU A 370 23.26 13.10 -66.21
C LEU A 370 24.72 13.59 -66.22
N LYS A 371 25.61 13.15 -65.36
CA LYS A 371 27.04 13.49 -65.40
C LYS A 371 27.78 12.83 -66.63
N ALA A 372 27.37 11.64 -66.96
CA ALA A 372 27.95 10.95 -68.14
C ALA A 372 27.57 11.60 -69.50
N ALA A 373 26.32 12.11 -69.60
CA ALA A 373 25.82 12.79 -70.77
C ALA A 373 26.42 14.19 -71.04
N GLY A 374 26.97 14.83 -69.99
CA GLY A 374 27.59 16.16 -70.08
C GLY A 374 29.08 16.20 -70.50
N LYS A 375 29.72 15.02 -70.76
CA LYS A 375 31.14 14.95 -71.20
C LYS A 375 31.38 14.59 -72.65
N THR A 376 30.36 14.52 -73.49
CA THR A 376 30.48 14.34 -74.93
C THR A 376 29.94 15.58 -75.61
N GLY A 377 30.70 16.67 -75.54
CA GLY A 377 30.47 17.90 -76.28
C GLY A 377 31.72 18.77 -76.22
#